data_be63585d99d6ae1f9e83d4649f9cf79d
#
_entry.id   be63585d99d6ae1f9e83d4649f9cf79d
#
_cell.length_a   1.000
_cell.length_b   1.000
_cell.length_c   1.000
_cell.angle_alpha   90.00
_cell.angle_beta   90.00
_cell.angle_gamma   90.00
#
_symmetry.space_group_name_H-M   'P 1'
#
loop_
_entity.id
_entity.type
_entity.pdbx_description
1 polymer ?
#
loop_
_entity_poly.entity_id
_entity_poly.type
_entity_poly.pdbx_seq_one_letter_code
_entity_poly.pdbx_strand_id
1 'polypeptide(L)'
;MIKILFICHGNICRSPMAEFVMKDLVQKANLQDKIYIESAATSTEELGNGMHRGTVTKLRQENIPFTNHRARQITAQDYNNFDYLIGMDQENLYYMEKRWPNDTDHKISLLLEFANLFRDIADPWYTGNFDKTYADIQLGCQALLEKIKERI
;
A
#
# COMPACT_ATOMS: atom_id res chain seq x y z
N MET A 1 -13.48 13.08 0.14
CA MET A 1 -12.82 11.88 0.67
C MET A 1 -11.47 11.68 -0.01
N ILE A 2 -10.45 11.44 0.75
CA ILE A 2 -9.12 11.16 0.22
C ILE A 2 -9.01 9.66 -0.05
N LYS A 3 -8.57 9.27 -1.23
CA LYS A 3 -8.50 7.88 -1.65
C LYS A 3 -7.06 7.45 -1.92
N ILE A 4 -6.65 6.35 -1.28
CA ILE A 4 -5.29 5.81 -1.34
C ILE A 4 -5.32 4.40 -1.93
N LEU A 5 -4.45 4.16 -2.91
CA LEU A 5 -4.24 2.83 -3.48
C LEU A 5 -2.79 2.41 -3.24
N PHE A 6 -2.59 1.36 -2.43
CA PHE A 6 -1.26 0.77 -2.23
C PHE A 6 -1.02 -0.31 -3.29
N ILE A 7 0.18 -0.33 -3.84
CA ILE A 7 0.50 -1.17 -5.00
C ILE A 7 1.80 -1.94 -4.76
N CYS A 8 1.80 -3.24 -5.04
CA CYS A 8 3.03 -4.04 -5.08
C CYS A 8 2.94 -5.02 -6.24
N HIS A 9 3.90 -5.92 -6.36
CA HIS A 9 3.96 -6.84 -7.50
C HIS A 9 2.73 -7.75 -7.57
N GLY A 10 2.45 -8.51 -6.50
CA GLY A 10 1.41 -9.54 -6.52
C GLY A 10 0.13 -9.22 -5.75
N ASN A 11 0.14 -8.17 -4.94
CA ASN A 11 -1.00 -7.81 -4.08
C ASN A 11 -1.39 -8.90 -3.08
N ILE A 12 -0.40 -9.64 -2.58
CA ILE A 12 -0.63 -10.65 -1.54
C ILE A 12 0.25 -10.44 -0.31
N CYS A 13 1.32 -9.64 -0.40
CA CYS A 13 2.23 -9.39 0.74
C CYS A 13 2.23 -7.94 1.19
N ARG A 14 2.99 -7.08 0.50
CA ARG A 14 3.26 -5.71 0.95
C ARG A 14 2.04 -4.79 0.84
N SER A 15 1.40 -4.76 -0.31
CA SER A 15 0.29 -3.81 -0.50
C SER A 15 -0.93 -4.13 0.36
N PRO A 16 -1.34 -5.40 0.56
CA PRO A 16 -2.43 -5.65 1.50
C PRO A 16 -2.01 -5.39 2.95
N MET A 17 -0.75 -5.63 3.31
CA MET A 17 -0.26 -5.28 4.64
C MET A 17 -0.39 -3.76 4.86
N ALA A 18 0.05 -2.95 3.89
CA ALA A 18 -0.08 -1.50 3.97
C ALA A 18 -1.54 -1.06 4.05
N GLU A 19 -2.40 -1.70 3.29
CA GLU A 19 -3.84 -1.40 3.32
C GLU A 19 -4.40 -1.54 4.73
N PHE A 20 -4.17 -2.67 5.39
CA PHE A 20 -4.75 -2.93 6.70
C PHE A 20 -4.04 -2.16 7.82
N VAL A 21 -2.73 -1.96 7.73
CA VAL A 21 -2.01 -1.08 8.67
C VAL A 21 -2.58 0.34 8.59
N MET A 22 -2.75 0.87 7.38
CA MET A 22 -3.27 2.23 7.21
C MET A 22 -4.72 2.35 7.68
N LYS A 23 -5.55 1.36 7.38
CA LYS A 23 -6.94 1.33 7.87
C LYS A 23 -7.01 1.37 9.38
N ASP A 24 -6.13 0.63 10.06
CA ASP A 24 -6.06 0.63 11.52
C ASP A 24 -5.65 2.00 12.08
N LEU A 25 -4.63 2.61 11.48
CA LEU A 25 -4.18 3.96 11.88
C LEU A 25 -5.28 5.01 11.68
N VAL A 26 -5.96 4.93 10.55
CA VAL A 26 -7.06 5.85 10.21
C VAL A 26 -8.22 5.69 11.19
N GLN A 27 -8.57 4.45 11.53
CA GLN A 27 -9.64 4.15 12.48
C GLN A 27 -9.31 4.71 13.87
N LYS A 28 -8.07 4.51 14.33
CA LYS A 28 -7.61 5.02 15.63
C LYS A 28 -7.58 6.55 15.69
N ALA A 29 -7.44 7.20 14.54
CA ALA A 29 -7.48 8.66 14.44
C ALA A 29 -8.89 9.21 14.20
N ASN A 30 -9.91 8.34 14.13
CA ASN A 30 -11.30 8.70 13.84
C ASN A 30 -11.47 9.40 12.48
N LEU A 31 -10.69 8.97 11.48
CA LEU A 31 -10.71 9.55 10.12
C LEU A 31 -11.27 8.58 9.07
N GLN A 32 -11.88 7.48 9.51
CA GLN A 32 -12.37 6.44 8.59
C GLN A 32 -13.44 6.94 7.62
N ASP A 33 -14.15 8.00 7.96
CA ASP A 33 -15.15 8.60 7.07
C ASP A 33 -14.55 9.57 6.07
N LYS A 34 -13.25 9.85 6.18
CA LYS A 34 -12.56 10.84 5.34
C LYS A 34 -11.48 10.24 4.45
N ILE A 35 -11.08 9.00 4.70
CA ILE A 35 -9.99 8.34 3.99
C ILE A 35 -10.42 6.95 3.55
N TYR A 36 -10.37 6.69 2.24
CA TYR A 36 -10.71 5.41 1.63
C TYR A 36 -9.42 4.73 1.15
N ILE A 37 -9.27 3.44 1.43
CA ILE A 37 -8.02 2.72 1.20
C ILE A 37 -8.29 1.40 0.49
N GLU A 38 -7.51 1.11 -0.56
CA GLU A 38 -7.49 -0.17 -1.25
C GLU A 38 -6.06 -0.56 -1.57
N SER A 39 -5.88 -1.76 -2.10
CA SER A 39 -4.60 -2.22 -2.61
C SER A 39 -4.78 -2.99 -3.91
N ALA A 40 -3.71 -3.06 -4.72
CA ALA A 40 -3.75 -3.73 -6.01
C ALA A 40 -2.34 -4.19 -6.42
N ALA A 41 -2.26 -4.96 -7.50
CA ALA A 41 -1.01 -5.50 -8.03
C ALA A 41 -0.64 -4.83 -9.35
N THR A 42 0.66 -4.76 -9.64
CA THR A 42 1.12 -4.42 -10.99
C THR A 42 0.98 -5.61 -11.93
N SER A 43 1.11 -6.84 -11.44
CA SER A 43 1.09 -8.06 -12.25
C SER A 43 -0.23 -8.81 -12.13
N THR A 44 -0.36 -9.88 -12.93
CA THR A 44 -1.51 -10.78 -12.90
C THR A 44 -1.21 -12.11 -12.23
N GLU A 45 -0.02 -12.27 -11.65
CA GLU A 45 0.46 -13.57 -11.16
C GLU A 45 -0.40 -14.16 -10.05
N GLU A 46 -0.98 -13.33 -9.21
CA GLU A 46 -1.72 -13.76 -8.03
C GLU A 46 -3.19 -13.35 -8.06
N LEU A 47 -3.75 -13.07 -9.24
CA LEU A 47 -5.15 -12.62 -9.35
C LEU A 47 -6.11 -13.56 -8.62
N GLY A 48 -6.96 -12.97 -7.78
CA GLY A 48 -7.98 -13.71 -7.03
C GLY A 48 -7.47 -14.42 -5.78
N ASN A 49 -6.17 -14.45 -5.57
CA ASN A 49 -5.60 -15.12 -4.39
C ASN A 49 -5.71 -14.25 -3.15
N GLY A 50 -5.82 -14.89 -1.98
CA GLY A 50 -5.83 -14.20 -0.69
C GLY A 50 -4.43 -13.77 -0.28
N MET A 51 -4.34 -13.10 0.87
CA MET A 51 -3.07 -12.67 1.42
C MET A 51 -2.14 -13.85 1.72
N HIS A 52 -0.84 -13.63 1.50
CA HIS A 52 0.20 -14.59 1.88
C HIS A 52 0.10 -14.86 3.39
N ARG A 53 0.37 -16.13 3.75
CA ARG A 53 0.30 -16.56 5.16
C ARG A 53 1.16 -15.71 6.08
N GLY A 54 2.35 -15.31 5.64
CA GLY A 54 3.24 -14.46 6.43
C GLY A 54 2.64 -13.09 6.74
N THR A 55 1.93 -12.51 5.80
CA THR A 55 1.22 -11.24 6.01
C THR A 55 0.12 -11.41 7.04
N VAL A 56 -0.69 -12.45 6.90
CA VAL A 56 -1.79 -12.73 7.85
C VAL A 56 -1.23 -12.95 9.26
N THR A 57 -0.17 -13.74 9.39
CA THR A 57 0.47 -14.01 10.68
C THR A 57 0.98 -12.72 11.31
N LYS A 58 1.63 -11.87 10.52
CA LYS A 58 2.18 -10.60 11.03
C LYS A 58 1.10 -9.66 11.49
N LEU A 59 0.03 -9.50 10.70
CA LEU A 59 -1.10 -8.64 11.09
C LEU A 59 -1.74 -9.13 12.41
N ARG A 60 -1.88 -10.45 12.56
CA ARG A 60 -2.42 -11.01 13.81
C ARG A 60 -1.50 -10.76 15.00
N GLN A 61 -0.19 -10.92 14.82
CA GLN A 61 0.80 -10.65 15.87
C GLN A 61 0.72 -9.20 16.36
N GLU A 62 0.45 -8.27 15.45
CA GLU A 62 0.40 -6.84 15.77
C GLU A 62 -1.01 -6.36 16.12
N ASN A 63 -1.95 -7.28 16.24
CA ASN A 63 -3.36 -6.98 16.57
C ASN A 63 -4.02 -6.00 15.59
N ILE A 64 -3.70 -6.14 14.31
CA ILE A 64 -4.26 -5.29 13.26
C ILE A 64 -5.42 -6.04 12.61
N PRO A 65 -6.65 -5.48 12.65
CA PRO A 65 -7.81 -6.11 12.01
C PRO A 65 -7.64 -6.18 10.50
N PHE A 66 -8.13 -7.24 9.90
CA PHE A 66 -8.17 -7.37 8.45
C PHE A 66 -9.41 -8.14 8.03
N THR A 67 -9.81 -7.90 6.78
CA THR A 67 -10.96 -8.58 6.21
C THR A 67 -10.49 -9.52 5.10
N ASN A 68 -11.43 -10.23 4.46
CA ASN A 68 -11.13 -11.08 3.33
C ASN A 68 -10.58 -10.24 2.18
N HIS A 69 -9.42 -10.60 1.67
CA HIS A 69 -8.73 -9.88 0.61
C HIS A 69 -8.50 -10.78 -0.59
N ARG A 70 -8.70 -10.23 -1.79
CA ARG A 70 -8.40 -10.92 -3.06
C ARG A 70 -7.55 -10.00 -3.93
N ALA A 71 -6.45 -10.51 -4.43
CA ALA A 71 -5.54 -9.73 -5.28
C ALA A 71 -6.25 -9.30 -6.57
N ARG A 72 -6.09 -8.04 -6.95
CA ARG A 72 -6.55 -7.48 -8.23
C ARG A 72 -5.43 -6.69 -8.88
N GLN A 73 -5.50 -6.54 -10.20
CA GLN A 73 -4.50 -5.75 -10.93
C GLN A 73 -4.95 -4.28 -11.03
N ILE A 74 -3.97 -3.37 -11.08
CA ILE A 74 -4.24 -1.95 -11.33
C ILE A 74 -4.89 -1.78 -12.71
N THR A 75 -5.73 -0.73 -12.83
CA THR A 75 -6.42 -0.39 -14.09
C THR A 75 -6.11 1.04 -14.48
N ALA A 76 -6.42 1.38 -15.75
CA ALA A 76 -6.26 2.76 -16.22
C ALA A 76 -7.11 3.74 -15.38
N GLN A 77 -8.30 3.31 -14.98
CA GLN A 77 -9.23 4.14 -14.21
C GLN A 77 -8.77 4.42 -12.79
N ASP A 78 -7.87 3.58 -12.24
CA ASP A 78 -7.36 3.80 -10.89
C ASP A 78 -6.67 5.16 -10.76
N TYR A 79 -6.05 5.67 -11.83
CA TYR A 79 -5.42 6.98 -11.80
C TYR A 79 -6.42 8.09 -11.43
N ASN A 80 -7.61 8.06 -12.03
CA ASN A 80 -8.63 9.07 -11.74
C ASN A 80 -9.38 8.80 -10.44
N ASN A 81 -9.47 7.53 -10.04
CA ASN A 81 -10.24 7.14 -8.85
C ASN A 81 -9.53 7.39 -7.54
N PHE A 82 -8.20 7.47 -7.54
CA PHE A 82 -7.41 7.61 -6.32
C PHE A 82 -6.58 8.88 -6.33
N ASP A 83 -6.36 9.43 -5.14
CA ASP A 83 -5.53 10.63 -4.95
C ASP A 83 -4.06 10.29 -4.76
N TYR A 84 -3.79 9.14 -4.17
CA TYR A 84 -2.45 8.63 -3.90
C TYR A 84 -2.31 7.24 -4.51
N LEU A 85 -1.28 7.07 -5.35
CA LEU A 85 -0.93 5.78 -5.96
C LEU A 85 0.47 5.44 -5.45
N ILE A 86 0.53 4.52 -4.50
CA ILE A 86 1.74 4.33 -3.70
C ILE A 86 2.31 2.93 -3.88
N GLY A 87 3.52 2.85 -4.45
CA GLY A 87 4.27 1.62 -4.61
C GLY A 87 5.20 1.35 -3.45
N MET A 88 5.84 0.19 -3.46
CA MET A 88 6.73 -0.27 -2.39
C MET A 88 8.19 -0.25 -2.79
N ASP A 89 8.49 -0.40 -4.08
CA ASP A 89 9.86 -0.45 -4.60
C ASP A 89 9.96 0.12 -6.02
N GLN A 90 11.18 0.23 -6.51
CA GLN A 90 11.45 0.79 -7.84
C GLN A 90 10.83 -0.03 -8.97
N GLU A 91 10.74 -1.35 -8.80
CA GLU A 91 10.09 -2.19 -9.80
C GLU A 91 8.60 -1.88 -9.90
N ASN A 92 7.93 -1.72 -8.74
CA ASN A 92 6.53 -1.30 -8.73
C ASN A 92 6.36 0.03 -9.47
N LEU A 93 7.24 0.99 -9.16
CA LEU A 93 7.20 2.33 -9.75
C LEU A 93 7.31 2.26 -11.27
N TYR A 94 8.22 1.42 -11.77
CA TYR A 94 8.42 1.23 -13.21
C TYR A 94 7.12 0.80 -13.90
N TYR A 95 6.43 -0.21 -13.36
CA TYR A 95 5.18 -0.71 -13.95
C TYR A 95 4.01 0.26 -13.76
N MET A 96 4.00 1.00 -12.65
CA MET A 96 3.00 2.04 -12.42
C MET A 96 3.15 3.16 -13.46
N GLU A 97 4.37 3.59 -13.74
CA GLU A 97 4.63 4.63 -14.73
C GLU A 97 4.32 4.16 -16.15
N LYS A 98 4.46 2.87 -16.44
CA LYS A 98 4.03 2.31 -17.73
C LYS A 98 2.52 2.33 -17.88
N ARG A 99 1.78 2.03 -16.82
CA ARG A 99 0.33 2.04 -16.85
C ARG A 99 -0.22 3.46 -16.92
N TRP A 100 0.44 4.39 -16.23
CA TRP A 100 0.03 5.79 -16.13
C TRP A 100 1.20 6.70 -16.51
N PRO A 101 1.50 6.83 -17.82
CA PRO A 101 2.74 7.49 -18.26
C PRO A 101 2.78 9.00 -18.04
N ASN A 102 1.63 9.63 -17.86
CA ASN A 102 1.55 11.07 -17.67
C ASN A 102 0.97 11.37 -16.28
N ASP A 103 1.84 11.31 -15.26
CA ASP A 103 1.44 11.62 -13.88
C ASP A 103 1.39 13.13 -13.67
N THR A 104 0.45 13.80 -14.37
CA THR A 104 0.31 15.26 -14.33
C THR A 104 -0.09 15.77 -12.94
N ASP A 105 -0.80 14.96 -12.16
CA ASP A 105 -1.28 15.35 -10.84
C ASP A 105 -0.34 14.91 -9.72
N HIS A 106 0.83 14.35 -10.06
CA HIS A 106 1.85 13.90 -9.10
C HIS A 106 1.29 12.97 -8.03
N LYS A 107 0.53 11.95 -8.48
CA LYS A 107 -0.09 10.97 -7.57
C LYS A 107 0.81 9.80 -7.23
N ILE A 108 1.79 9.50 -8.10
CA ILE A 108 2.65 8.32 -7.98
C ILE A 108 3.82 8.59 -7.05
N SER A 109 4.03 7.71 -6.08
CA SER A 109 5.15 7.80 -5.13
C SER A 109 5.46 6.45 -4.52
N LEU A 110 6.55 6.36 -3.77
CA LEU A 110 6.88 5.21 -2.95
C LEU A 110 6.52 5.52 -1.50
N LEU A 111 6.09 4.50 -0.77
CA LEU A 111 5.59 4.68 0.60
C LEU A 111 6.62 5.33 1.51
N LEU A 112 7.88 4.89 1.46
CA LEU A 112 8.91 5.42 2.36
C LEU A 112 9.31 6.87 2.07
N GLU A 113 8.96 7.41 0.89
CA GLU A 113 9.21 8.83 0.60
C GLU A 113 8.49 9.75 1.59
N PHE A 114 7.35 9.34 2.11
CA PHE A 114 6.61 10.12 3.11
C PHE A 114 7.39 10.23 4.43
N ALA A 115 8.27 9.27 4.70
CA ALA A 115 9.15 9.28 5.87
C ALA A 115 10.54 9.83 5.53
N ASN A 116 10.72 10.46 4.37
CA ASN A 116 11.99 10.99 3.88
C ASN A 116 13.06 9.91 3.71
N LEU A 117 12.64 8.71 3.36
CA LEU A 117 13.53 7.60 3.06
C LEU A 117 13.41 7.24 1.59
N PHE A 118 14.54 7.21 0.89
CA PHE A 118 14.57 6.99 -0.56
C PHE A 118 15.16 5.62 -0.87
N ARG A 119 14.47 4.59 -0.39
CA ARG A 119 14.84 3.21 -0.59
C ARG A 119 13.59 2.34 -0.68
N ASP A 120 13.78 1.11 -1.16
CA ASP A 120 12.68 0.16 -1.31
C ASP A 120 12.24 -0.43 0.04
N ILE A 121 11.00 -0.88 0.10
CA ILE A 121 10.53 -1.81 1.13
C ILE A 121 10.76 -3.21 0.54
N ALA A 122 11.60 -4.01 1.19
CA ALA A 122 11.97 -5.33 0.70
C ALA A 122 10.74 -6.24 0.57
N ASP A 123 10.73 -7.06 -0.48
CA ASP A 123 9.65 -8.01 -0.73
C ASP A 123 9.86 -9.25 0.15
N PRO A 124 8.97 -9.51 1.11
CA PRO A 124 9.14 -10.64 2.04
C PRO A 124 8.93 -12.00 1.37
N TRP A 125 8.37 -12.03 0.17
CA TRP A 125 8.33 -13.26 -0.64
C TRP A 125 9.74 -13.81 -0.85
N TYR A 126 10.72 -12.90 -1.08
CA TYR A 126 12.11 -13.29 -1.32
C TYR A 126 12.94 -13.32 -0.05
N THR A 127 12.75 -12.39 0.86
CA THR A 127 13.58 -12.30 2.08
C THR A 127 13.09 -13.21 3.20
N GLY A 128 11.80 -13.52 3.21
CA GLY A 128 11.17 -14.21 4.33
C GLY A 128 11.04 -13.37 5.60
N ASN A 129 11.45 -12.10 5.54
CA ASN A 129 11.50 -11.24 6.73
C ASN A 129 10.28 -10.29 6.78
N PHE A 130 9.17 -10.82 7.28
CA PHE A 130 7.93 -10.04 7.43
C PHE A 130 8.02 -8.99 8.52
N ASP A 131 8.91 -9.17 9.50
CA ASP A 131 9.10 -8.19 10.56
C ASP A 131 9.68 -6.88 10.04
N LYS A 132 10.71 -6.99 9.18
CA LYS A 132 11.32 -5.80 8.57
C LYS A 132 10.35 -5.10 7.64
N THR A 133 9.62 -5.86 6.81
CA THR A 133 8.61 -5.30 5.91
C THR A 133 7.54 -4.56 6.71
N TYR A 134 7.06 -5.17 7.78
CA TYR A 134 6.05 -4.54 8.64
C TYR A 134 6.58 -3.23 9.25
N ALA A 135 7.81 -3.24 9.77
CA ALA A 135 8.40 -2.05 10.38
C ALA A 135 8.48 -0.89 9.39
N ASP A 136 8.89 -1.18 8.14
CA ASP A 136 8.96 -0.16 7.08
C ASP A 136 7.56 0.33 6.68
N ILE A 137 6.60 -0.57 6.55
CA ILE A 137 5.22 -0.20 6.21
C ILE A 137 4.61 0.65 7.31
N GLN A 138 4.81 0.28 8.56
CA GLN A 138 4.31 1.04 9.72
C GLN A 138 4.87 2.47 9.69
N LEU A 139 6.18 2.59 9.49
CA LEU A 139 6.85 3.89 9.42
C LEU A 139 6.28 4.75 8.28
N GLY A 140 6.17 4.17 7.09
CA GLY A 140 5.65 4.89 5.93
C GLY A 140 4.19 5.29 6.07
N CYS A 141 3.36 4.39 6.61
CA CYS A 141 1.94 4.67 6.81
C CYS A 141 1.71 5.76 7.85
N GLN A 142 2.48 5.75 8.94
CA GLN A 142 2.38 6.81 9.94
C GLN A 142 2.74 8.17 9.35
N ALA A 143 3.81 8.23 8.56
CA ALA A 143 4.23 9.47 7.90
C ALA A 143 3.19 9.94 6.88
N LEU A 144 2.62 9.00 6.12
CA LEU A 144 1.55 9.30 5.16
C LEU A 144 0.34 9.89 5.86
N LEU A 145 -0.08 9.31 6.97
CA LEU A 145 -1.24 9.80 7.71
C LEU A 145 -1.01 11.22 8.21
N GLU A 146 0.17 11.52 8.73
CA GLU A 146 0.49 12.88 9.17
C GLU A 146 0.41 13.88 8.02
N LYS A 147 0.90 13.49 6.84
CA LYS A 147 0.81 14.32 5.64
C LYS A 147 -0.65 14.57 5.24
N ILE A 148 -1.47 13.54 5.28
CA ILE A 148 -2.88 13.64 4.91
C ILE A 148 -3.64 14.52 5.91
N LYS A 149 -3.32 14.45 7.20
CA LYS A 149 -3.96 15.29 8.22
C LYS A 149 -3.79 16.77 7.92
N GLU A 150 -2.71 17.17 7.27
CA GLU A 150 -2.50 18.56 6.88
C GLU A 150 -3.50 19.04 5.83
N ARG A 151 -4.15 18.11 5.11
CA ARG A 151 -5.10 18.41 4.04
C ARG A 151 -6.56 18.41 4.48
N ILE A 152 -6.85 17.94 5.66
CA ILE A 152 -8.22 17.81 6.15
C ILE A 152 -8.50 18.68 7.39
#